data_2c7de4fa94169565d94b8ee8b48af4d0
#
_entry.id   2c7de4fa94169565d94b8ee8b48af4d0
#
_cell.length_a   1.000
_cell.length_b   1.000
_cell.length_c   1.000
_cell.angle_alpha   90.00
_cell.angle_beta   90.00
_cell.angle_gamma   90.00
#
_symmetry.space_group_name_H-M   'P 1'
#
loop_
_entity.id
_entity.type
_entity.pdbx_description
1 polymer ?
#
loop_
_entity_poly.entity_id
_entity_poly.type
_entity_poly.pdbx_seq_one_letter_code
_entity_poly.pdbx_strand_id
1 'polypeptide(L)'
;MNEKLALSDDILMKIEKPARYIGNEVNAVVKDLNNIDVRFCMCFPDVYEIGMSHLGIQILYGMLNSWDDVWCERVYSPWVDLDAIMRKENIPLFALESQDPVKDFDFLGITIQYEMCYTNILQVLDLAKIPLLAKERGDDCPIVIGGGPCTYNPEPIADFFDIFYIGEGETQYRPLIDLYKKCREEKTGREEFLRRAAKLPGMYVPRFYETTYHEDGTIASFRPTEEGISATIRKELVTDMTDSFYPMKPVVPYIKVTQDRVVLEIQRGCIRGCRFCQAGQLYRPVRERDVEVLKKYAMEMLKNTGHEEISLSSLSSSDYSKLPELIDFLMEECNKRHINISLPSLRIDAFSLDVMSKVQDVKKSSLTFAPEAGSQRLRDVINKGLTEEVILHGSALAFEGGWTRVKLYFMLGHPTETEEDIRGIAELSNKIAATFFDTVPKEKRVNGRVQIVTSTSFFVPKPFTPFQWAPQCTKEEFVEKAYLTRKAISEQLNQKSIKYNWHEADVSVLEGVLARGDRRLSQVLLYVYNKGCFYDAWSEYFHNDVWMEAFAACGLDPDFYSHRERPLDEILPWDFLDCGVSRSFLEREWQKAKNETTSPNCKQACQGCGAARFGCGICIEPRD
;
A
#
# COMPACT_ATOMS: atom_id res chain seq x y z
N MET A 1 2.50 -36.03 -15.39
CA MET A 1 3.31 -35.16 -14.49
C MET A 1 4.10 -34.27 -15.41
N ASN A 2 3.79 -32.96 -15.42
CA ASN A 2 4.64 -32.01 -16.13
C ASN A 2 6.02 -32.05 -15.46
N GLU A 3 7.09 -32.03 -16.25
CA GLU A 3 8.43 -31.88 -15.71
C GLU A 3 8.49 -30.54 -14.96
N LYS A 4 8.88 -30.55 -13.67
CA LYS A 4 9.05 -29.33 -12.89
C LYS A 4 10.02 -28.40 -13.61
N LEU A 5 9.64 -27.14 -13.79
CA LEU A 5 10.49 -26.08 -14.37
C LEU A 5 11.60 -25.63 -13.39
N ALA A 6 12.19 -26.53 -12.64
CA ALA A 6 13.29 -26.18 -11.76
C ALA A 6 14.42 -25.53 -12.57
N LEU A 7 14.82 -24.31 -12.18
CA LEU A 7 15.97 -23.66 -12.78
C LEU A 7 17.21 -24.54 -12.60
N SER A 8 17.98 -24.72 -13.66
CA SER A 8 19.23 -25.48 -13.60
C SER A 8 20.25 -24.77 -12.71
N ASP A 9 21.20 -25.56 -12.16
CA ASP A 9 22.31 -25.00 -11.37
C ASP A 9 23.09 -23.94 -12.15
N ASP A 10 23.25 -24.15 -13.47
CA ASP A 10 23.90 -23.18 -14.36
C ASP A 10 23.21 -21.83 -14.42
N ILE A 11 21.88 -21.78 -14.31
CA ILE A 11 21.11 -20.55 -14.25
C ILE A 11 21.20 -19.95 -12.84
N LEU A 12 21.00 -20.78 -11.80
CA LEU A 12 21.06 -20.34 -10.41
C LEU A 12 22.40 -19.70 -10.04
N MET A 13 23.49 -20.18 -10.63
CA MET A 13 24.84 -19.62 -10.42
C MET A 13 25.08 -18.28 -11.14
N LYS A 14 24.22 -17.87 -12.08
CA LYS A 14 24.37 -16.64 -12.87
C LYS A 14 23.51 -15.48 -12.38
N ILE A 15 22.57 -15.74 -11.48
CA ILE A 15 21.60 -14.75 -11.01
C ILE A 15 21.88 -14.31 -9.57
N GLU A 16 21.44 -13.10 -9.25
CA GLU A 16 21.46 -12.59 -7.89
C GLU A 16 20.40 -13.31 -7.03
N LYS A 17 20.80 -13.70 -5.82
CA LYS A 17 19.90 -14.27 -4.81
C LYS A 17 19.00 -15.39 -5.36
N PRO A 18 19.57 -16.51 -5.82
CA PRO A 18 18.80 -17.62 -6.39
C PRO A 18 17.70 -18.15 -5.46
N ALA A 19 17.85 -17.96 -4.14
CA ALA A 19 16.82 -18.34 -3.17
C ALA A 19 15.47 -17.60 -3.33
N ARG A 20 15.39 -16.56 -4.16
CA ARG A 20 14.13 -15.93 -4.57
C ARG A 20 13.21 -16.88 -5.37
N TYR A 21 13.78 -17.91 -6.01
CA TYR A 21 13.12 -18.67 -7.07
C TYR A 21 13.06 -20.19 -6.84
N ILE A 22 13.63 -20.69 -5.75
CA ILE A 22 13.74 -22.14 -5.50
C ILE A 22 12.55 -22.74 -4.72
N GLY A 23 11.74 -21.91 -4.04
CA GLY A 23 10.63 -22.39 -3.21
C GLY A 23 11.06 -23.26 -2.03
N ASN A 24 10.17 -24.14 -1.56
CA ASN A 24 10.38 -25.08 -0.44
C ASN A 24 10.67 -24.42 0.91
N GLU A 25 10.26 -23.18 1.12
CA GLU A 25 10.43 -22.47 2.39
C GLU A 25 9.67 -23.16 3.51
N VAL A 26 10.12 -22.95 4.75
CA VAL A 26 9.42 -23.44 5.93
C VAL A 26 7.99 -22.90 5.98
N ASN A 27 7.02 -23.75 6.24
CA ASN A 27 5.58 -23.48 6.22
C ASN A 27 4.97 -23.22 4.82
N ALA A 28 5.71 -23.35 3.73
CA ALA A 28 5.11 -23.37 2.40
C ALA A 28 4.13 -24.56 2.28
N VAL A 29 2.98 -24.33 1.67
CA VAL A 29 1.92 -25.34 1.55
C VAL A 29 2.03 -26.05 0.21
N VAL A 30 2.21 -27.37 0.24
CA VAL A 30 2.20 -28.24 -0.94
C VAL A 30 1.03 -29.21 -0.81
N LYS A 31 0.21 -29.30 -1.85
CA LYS A 31 -0.96 -30.19 -1.90
C LYS A 31 -0.85 -31.20 -3.04
N ASP A 32 -1.59 -32.29 -2.91
CA ASP A 32 -1.72 -33.29 -3.98
C ASP A 32 -2.74 -32.82 -5.02
N LEU A 33 -2.27 -32.63 -6.26
CA LEU A 33 -3.10 -32.18 -7.39
C LEU A 33 -4.36 -33.04 -7.64
N ASN A 34 -4.32 -34.31 -7.26
CA ASN A 34 -5.47 -35.21 -7.43
C ASN A 34 -6.68 -34.83 -6.56
N ASN A 35 -6.44 -34.02 -5.51
CA ASN A 35 -7.47 -33.60 -4.55
C ASN A 35 -7.84 -32.11 -4.71
N ILE A 36 -7.32 -31.44 -5.74
CA ILE A 36 -7.50 -30.00 -5.95
C ILE A 36 -8.42 -29.74 -7.12
N ASP A 37 -9.46 -28.95 -6.87
CA ASP A 37 -10.39 -28.51 -7.91
C ASP A 37 -9.92 -27.22 -8.58
N VAL A 38 -9.25 -26.31 -7.82
CA VAL A 38 -8.84 -24.99 -8.30
C VAL A 38 -7.42 -24.67 -7.87
N ARG A 39 -6.60 -24.27 -8.83
CA ARG A 39 -5.26 -23.73 -8.61
C ARG A 39 -5.26 -22.22 -8.68
N PHE A 40 -4.78 -21.58 -7.65
CA PHE A 40 -4.70 -20.12 -7.54
C PHE A 40 -3.23 -19.69 -7.43
N CYS A 41 -2.75 -18.83 -8.32
CA CYS A 41 -1.43 -18.24 -8.22
C CYS A 41 -1.54 -16.82 -7.68
N MET A 42 -0.97 -16.54 -6.49
CA MET A 42 -0.96 -15.22 -5.88
C MET A 42 0.34 -14.49 -6.22
N CYS A 43 0.22 -13.36 -6.91
CA CYS A 43 1.33 -12.56 -7.39
C CYS A 43 1.49 -11.25 -6.60
N PHE A 44 2.72 -10.93 -6.24
CA PHE A 44 3.14 -9.58 -5.90
C PHE A 44 4.04 -9.05 -7.04
N PRO A 45 3.68 -7.94 -7.72
CA PRO A 45 4.39 -7.48 -8.89
C PRO A 45 5.64 -6.64 -8.54
N ASP A 46 6.50 -7.21 -7.72
CA ASP A 46 7.83 -6.71 -7.35
C ASP A 46 8.69 -7.90 -6.89
N VAL A 47 9.92 -7.65 -6.48
CA VAL A 47 10.86 -8.69 -6.05
C VAL A 47 10.38 -9.44 -4.81
N TYR A 48 10.86 -10.66 -4.66
CA TYR A 48 10.55 -11.59 -3.57
C TYR A 48 10.64 -10.95 -2.18
N GLU A 49 11.68 -10.15 -1.89
CA GLU A 49 11.90 -9.54 -0.56
C GLU A 49 10.81 -8.57 -0.16
N ILE A 50 10.21 -7.87 -1.14
CA ILE A 50 9.08 -6.96 -0.90
C ILE A 50 7.79 -7.76 -0.78
N GLY A 51 7.54 -8.68 -1.71
CA GLY A 51 6.31 -9.47 -1.74
C GLY A 51 6.17 -10.39 -0.53
N MET A 52 7.25 -11.07 -0.10
CA MET A 52 7.24 -11.89 1.12
C MET A 52 6.98 -11.10 2.40
N SER A 53 7.28 -9.81 2.38
CA SER A 53 7.03 -8.90 3.51
C SER A 53 5.58 -8.40 3.58
N HIS A 54 4.76 -8.69 2.56
CA HIS A 54 3.41 -8.14 2.45
C HIS A 54 2.38 -9.01 3.18
N LEU A 55 1.85 -8.51 4.29
CA LEU A 55 0.90 -9.23 5.15
C LEU A 55 -0.38 -9.68 4.41
N GLY A 56 -0.91 -8.84 3.51
CA GLY A 56 -2.13 -9.18 2.75
C GLY A 56 -1.97 -10.45 1.90
N ILE A 57 -0.81 -10.66 1.27
CA ILE A 57 -0.52 -11.91 0.56
C ILE A 57 -0.46 -13.09 1.53
N GLN A 58 0.18 -12.93 2.69
CA GLN A 58 0.28 -14.01 3.69
C GLN A 58 -1.11 -14.42 4.19
N ILE A 59 -2.01 -13.45 4.40
CA ILE A 59 -3.41 -13.71 4.80
C ILE A 59 -4.14 -14.48 3.69
N LEU A 60 -4.11 -13.99 2.46
CA LEU A 60 -4.83 -14.62 1.34
C LEU A 60 -4.25 -15.98 0.97
N TYR A 61 -2.92 -16.11 0.94
CA TYR A 61 -2.26 -17.40 0.74
C TYR A 61 -2.67 -18.44 1.78
N GLY A 62 -2.62 -18.05 3.05
CA GLY A 62 -3.02 -18.94 4.14
C GLY A 62 -4.50 -19.28 4.10
N MET A 63 -5.38 -18.31 3.83
CA MET A 63 -6.82 -18.50 3.73
C MET A 63 -7.20 -19.45 2.59
N LEU A 64 -6.71 -19.18 1.38
CA LEU A 64 -6.97 -20.02 0.22
C LEU A 64 -6.46 -21.46 0.44
N ASN A 65 -5.30 -21.61 1.07
CA ASN A 65 -4.75 -22.92 1.41
C ASN A 65 -5.44 -23.63 2.59
N SER A 66 -6.26 -22.92 3.37
CA SER A 66 -7.10 -23.55 4.40
C SER A 66 -8.29 -24.33 3.83
N TRP A 67 -8.62 -24.12 2.55
CA TRP A 67 -9.67 -24.85 1.85
C TRP A 67 -9.11 -26.10 1.16
N ASP A 68 -9.72 -27.26 1.38
CA ASP A 68 -9.19 -28.54 0.90
C ASP A 68 -9.16 -28.65 -0.61
N ASP A 69 -10.10 -28.01 -1.30
CA ASP A 69 -10.30 -28.05 -2.75
C ASP A 69 -9.52 -26.98 -3.54
N VAL A 70 -8.75 -26.12 -2.84
CA VAL A 70 -7.98 -25.03 -3.45
C VAL A 70 -6.51 -25.16 -3.08
N TRP A 71 -5.63 -24.99 -4.06
CA TRP A 71 -4.19 -24.82 -3.81
C TRP A 71 -3.74 -23.45 -4.29
N CYS A 72 -3.30 -22.62 -3.33
CA CYS A 72 -2.72 -21.30 -3.61
C CYS A 72 -1.19 -21.39 -3.58
N GLU A 73 -0.56 -20.90 -4.63
CA GLU A 73 0.89 -20.84 -4.80
C GLU A 73 1.32 -19.39 -5.00
N ARG A 74 2.62 -19.09 -4.81
CA ARG A 74 3.15 -17.73 -4.87
C ARG A 74 4.01 -17.51 -6.10
N VAL A 75 3.97 -16.28 -6.64
CA VAL A 75 4.87 -15.81 -7.70
C VAL A 75 5.22 -14.34 -7.47
N TYR A 76 6.43 -13.96 -7.85
CA TYR A 76 6.95 -12.59 -7.78
C TYR A 76 7.52 -12.18 -9.13
N SER A 77 7.65 -10.86 -9.38
CA SER A 77 8.36 -10.39 -10.57
C SER A 77 9.83 -10.84 -10.52
N PRO A 78 10.33 -11.52 -11.54
CA PRO A 78 11.73 -11.87 -11.63
C PRO A 78 12.59 -10.62 -11.77
N TRP A 79 13.73 -10.59 -11.06
CA TRP A 79 14.70 -9.51 -11.23
C TRP A 79 15.26 -9.49 -12.64
N VAL A 80 15.84 -8.40 -13.05
CA VAL A 80 16.29 -8.15 -14.43
C VAL A 80 17.25 -9.20 -15.00
N ASP A 81 18.06 -9.83 -14.15
CA ASP A 81 19.01 -10.87 -14.54
C ASP A 81 18.29 -12.17 -14.92
N LEU A 82 17.35 -12.62 -14.10
CA LEU A 82 16.55 -13.81 -14.42
C LEU A 82 15.56 -13.51 -15.57
N ASP A 83 14.94 -12.32 -15.61
CA ASP A 83 14.08 -11.91 -16.74
C ASP A 83 14.81 -12.07 -18.08
N ALA A 84 16.04 -11.55 -18.18
CA ALA A 84 16.84 -11.66 -19.40
C ALA A 84 17.12 -13.12 -19.81
N ILE A 85 17.41 -14.00 -18.84
CA ILE A 85 17.62 -15.43 -19.09
C ILE A 85 16.32 -16.11 -19.52
N MET A 86 15.21 -15.84 -18.83
CA MET A 86 13.90 -16.42 -19.15
C MET A 86 13.46 -16.07 -20.57
N ARG A 87 13.65 -14.82 -21.00
CA ARG A 87 13.35 -14.38 -22.37
C ARG A 87 14.23 -15.08 -23.39
N LYS A 88 15.55 -15.15 -23.13
CA LYS A 88 16.52 -15.75 -24.03
C LYS A 88 16.29 -17.24 -24.22
N GLU A 89 16.01 -17.95 -23.13
CA GLU A 89 15.90 -19.41 -23.12
C GLU A 89 14.44 -19.89 -23.22
N ASN A 90 13.50 -18.93 -23.37
CA ASN A 90 12.06 -19.15 -23.46
C ASN A 90 11.49 -19.95 -22.27
N ILE A 91 11.99 -19.67 -21.06
CA ILE A 91 11.49 -20.25 -19.80
C ILE A 91 10.25 -19.47 -19.39
N PRO A 92 9.07 -20.09 -19.21
CA PRO A 92 7.89 -19.39 -18.73
C PRO A 92 7.99 -19.05 -17.25
N LEU A 93 7.29 -18.00 -16.78
CA LEU A 93 7.16 -17.70 -15.35
C LEU A 93 6.44 -18.84 -14.64
N PHE A 94 6.93 -19.21 -13.47
CA PHE A 94 6.47 -20.36 -12.70
C PHE A 94 6.18 -20.00 -11.24
N ALA A 95 5.29 -20.76 -10.61
CA ALA A 95 4.97 -20.63 -9.20
C ALA A 95 6.06 -21.25 -8.31
N LEU A 96 6.22 -20.77 -7.08
CA LEU A 96 7.32 -21.20 -6.20
C LEU A 96 7.11 -22.61 -5.62
N GLU A 97 5.89 -22.99 -5.29
CA GLU A 97 5.63 -24.25 -4.59
C GLU A 97 5.73 -25.46 -5.50
N SER A 98 5.05 -25.44 -6.66
CA SER A 98 5.05 -26.53 -7.62
C SER A 98 6.18 -26.46 -8.64
N GLN A 99 6.66 -25.25 -8.94
CA GLN A 99 7.53 -24.95 -10.10
C GLN A 99 6.80 -25.16 -11.45
N ASP A 100 5.47 -25.15 -11.46
CA ASP A 100 4.68 -25.23 -12.68
C ASP A 100 4.50 -23.84 -13.32
N PRO A 101 4.30 -23.75 -14.66
CA PRO A 101 4.03 -22.50 -15.35
C PRO A 101 2.78 -21.80 -14.80
N VAL A 102 2.86 -20.49 -14.58
CA VAL A 102 1.72 -19.69 -14.10
C VAL A 102 0.52 -19.74 -15.06
N LYS A 103 0.76 -19.95 -16.35
CA LYS A 103 -0.30 -20.10 -17.36
C LYS A 103 -1.22 -21.30 -17.08
N ASP A 104 -0.73 -22.33 -16.41
CA ASP A 104 -1.46 -23.58 -16.16
C ASP A 104 -2.41 -23.52 -14.95
N PHE A 105 -2.52 -22.34 -14.32
CA PHE A 105 -3.40 -22.09 -13.18
C PHE A 105 -4.81 -21.66 -13.64
N ASP A 106 -5.81 -21.84 -12.75
CA ASP A 106 -7.17 -21.34 -12.99
C ASP A 106 -7.27 -19.84 -12.77
N PHE A 107 -6.53 -19.31 -11.76
CA PHE A 107 -6.50 -17.90 -11.40
C PHE A 107 -5.07 -17.39 -11.22
N LEU A 108 -4.85 -16.16 -11.67
CA LEU A 108 -3.70 -15.32 -11.33
C LEU A 108 -4.19 -14.08 -10.59
N GLY A 109 -4.02 -14.05 -9.27
CA GLY A 109 -4.38 -12.92 -8.42
C GLY A 109 -3.18 -11.99 -8.21
N ILE A 110 -3.29 -10.74 -8.63
CA ILE A 110 -2.21 -9.74 -8.53
C ILE A 110 -2.60 -8.69 -7.50
N THR A 111 -1.79 -8.52 -6.45
CA THR A 111 -1.99 -7.46 -5.47
C THR A 111 -1.27 -6.18 -5.92
N ILE A 112 -2.03 -5.08 -6.07
CA ILE A 112 -1.57 -3.83 -6.65
C ILE A 112 -1.47 -2.78 -5.54
N GLN A 113 -0.24 -2.60 -5.03
CA GLN A 113 0.01 -1.76 -3.85
C GLN A 113 0.52 -0.36 -4.20
N TYR A 114 1.09 -0.19 -5.39
CA TYR A 114 1.75 1.03 -5.82
C TYR A 114 1.66 1.18 -7.34
N GLU A 115 1.34 2.37 -7.84
CA GLU A 115 1.11 2.62 -9.26
C GLU A 115 2.38 2.42 -10.11
N MET A 116 3.56 2.68 -9.54
CA MET A 116 4.84 2.50 -10.25
C MET A 116 5.22 1.03 -10.49
N CYS A 117 4.38 0.07 -10.04
CA CYS A 117 4.52 -1.35 -10.35
C CYS A 117 3.65 -1.81 -11.55
N TYR A 118 2.96 -0.90 -12.25
CA TYR A 118 2.06 -1.28 -13.35
C TYR A 118 2.81 -1.95 -14.50
N THR A 119 4.01 -1.52 -14.85
CA THR A 119 4.85 -2.16 -15.86
C THR A 119 5.35 -3.55 -15.43
N ASN A 120 5.56 -3.78 -14.13
CA ASN A 120 5.88 -5.11 -13.60
C ASN A 120 4.73 -6.09 -13.77
N ILE A 121 3.47 -5.63 -13.74
CA ILE A 121 2.30 -6.47 -14.05
C ILE A 121 2.38 -6.99 -15.48
N LEU A 122 2.75 -6.12 -16.42
CA LEU A 122 2.94 -6.53 -17.82
C LEU A 122 4.11 -7.51 -17.97
N GLN A 123 5.20 -7.31 -17.23
CA GLN A 123 6.32 -8.25 -17.16
C GLN A 123 5.85 -9.65 -16.69
N VAL A 124 5.07 -9.70 -15.62
CA VAL A 124 4.53 -10.97 -15.08
C VAL A 124 3.67 -11.68 -16.12
N LEU A 125 2.75 -10.97 -16.77
CA LEU A 125 1.87 -11.55 -17.79
C LEU A 125 2.66 -12.06 -19.00
N ASP A 126 3.60 -11.27 -19.50
CA ASP A 126 4.41 -11.62 -20.68
C ASP A 126 5.32 -12.83 -20.40
N LEU A 127 6.04 -12.84 -19.30
CA LEU A 127 6.87 -13.98 -18.89
C LEU A 127 6.04 -15.24 -18.61
N ALA A 128 4.82 -15.08 -18.07
CA ALA A 128 3.88 -16.19 -17.91
C ALA A 128 3.27 -16.67 -19.23
N LYS A 129 3.57 -16.02 -20.39
CA LYS A 129 2.97 -16.32 -21.69
C LYS A 129 1.45 -16.17 -21.69
N ILE A 130 0.94 -15.23 -20.91
CA ILE A 130 -0.47 -14.83 -20.86
C ILE A 130 -0.62 -13.55 -21.72
N PRO A 131 -1.58 -13.48 -22.65
CA PRO A 131 -1.81 -12.26 -23.43
C PRO A 131 -1.97 -11.04 -22.52
N LEU A 132 -1.27 -9.94 -22.84
CA LEU A 132 -1.31 -8.72 -22.02
C LEU A 132 -2.73 -8.17 -21.94
N LEU A 133 -3.41 -8.06 -23.06
CA LEU A 133 -4.78 -7.54 -23.10
C LEU A 133 -5.80 -8.63 -22.71
N ALA A 134 -6.66 -8.33 -21.75
CA ALA A 134 -7.68 -9.24 -21.26
C ALA A 134 -8.64 -9.72 -22.38
N LYS A 135 -8.91 -8.89 -23.39
CA LYS A 135 -9.76 -9.24 -24.54
C LYS A 135 -9.18 -10.32 -25.46
N GLU A 136 -7.87 -10.58 -25.37
CA GLU A 136 -7.17 -11.58 -26.19
C GLU A 136 -7.07 -12.95 -25.51
N ARG A 137 -7.53 -13.08 -24.25
CA ARG A 137 -7.45 -14.31 -23.48
C ARG A 137 -8.63 -15.23 -23.75
N GLY A 138 -8.33 -16.47 -24.08
CA GLY A 138 -9.31 -17.57 -24.23
C GLY A 138 -9.50 -18.38 -22.94
N ASP A 139 -10.20 -19.51 -23.09
CA ASP A 139 -10.45 -20.45 -21.99
C ASP A 139 -9.17 -21.20 -21.52
N ASP A 140 -8.09 -21.14 -22.30
CA ASP A 140 -6.78 -21.72 -22.00
C ASP A 140 -5.88 -20.83 -21.12
N CYS A 141 -6.38 -19.66 -20.72
CA CYS A 141 -5.64 -18.72 -19.88
C CYS A 141 -6.26 -18.60 -18.48
N PRO A 142 -5.47 -18.38 -17.43
CA PRO A 142 -6.02 -18.10 -16.12
C PRO A 142 -6.90 -16.84 -16.11
N ILE A 143 -7.84 -16.77 -15.17
CA ILE A 143 -8.57 -15.53 -14.88
C ILE A 143 -7.61 -14.60 -14.11
N VAL A 144 -7.33 -13.44 -14.66
CA VAL A 144 -6.42 -12.44 -14.04
C VAL A 144 -7.24 -11.48 -13.17
N ILE A 145 -6.98 -11.51 -11.86
CA ILE A 145 -7.71 -10.72 -10.85
C ILE A 145 -6.77 -9.71 -10.22
N GLY A 146 -7.16 -8.42 -10.21
CA GLY A 146 -6.47 -7.36 -9.47
C GLY A 146 -7.11 -7.11 -8.11
N GLY A 147 -6.29 -6.92 -7.07
CA GLY A 147 -6.70 -6.50 -5.73
C GLY A 147 -5.74 -5.49 -5.13
N GLY A 148 -6.08 -4.90 -3.98
CA GLY A 148 -5.22 -3.94 -3.28
C GLY A 148 -5.63 -2.48 -3.46
N PRO A 149 -4.91 -1.53 -2.83
CA PRO A 149 -5.33 -0.12 -2.77
C PRO A 149 -5.37 0.59 -4.12
N CYS A 150 -4.55 0.21 -5.10
CA CYS A 150 -4.58 0.83 -6.42
C CYS A 150 -5.84 0.46 -7.22
N THR A 151 -6.58 -0.59 -6.83
CA THR A 151 -7.86 -0.93 -7.48
C THR A 151 -8.98 0.07 -7.20
N TYR A 152 -8.75 1.05 -6.33
CA TYR A 152 -9.68 2.17 -6.14
C TYR A 152 -9.55 3.26 -7.22
N ASN A 153 -8.63 3.11 -8.16
CA ASN A 153 -8.72 3.62 -9.53
C ASN A 153 -8.12 2.56 -10.47
N PRO A 154 -8.88 1.58 -10.93
CA PRO A 154 -8.37 0.49 -11.77
C PRO A 154 -8.25 0.90 -13.24
N GLU A 155 -8.82 2.04 -13.65
CA GLU A 155 -8.96 2.41 -15.06
C GLU A 155 -7.64 2.47 -15.83
N PRO A 156 -6.51 2.99 -15.30
CA PRO A 156 -5.24 2.99 -16.04
C PRO A 156 -4.75 1.63 -16.50
N ILE A 157 -5.15 0.57 -15.80
CA ILE A 157 -4.72 -0.82 -16.06
C ILE A 157 -5.90 -1.75 -16.38
N ALA A 158 -7.08 -1.18 -16.62
CA ALA A 158 -8.32 -1.97 -16.81
C ALA A 158 -8.24 -2.96 -17.98
N ASP A 159 -7.54 -2.62 -19.06
CA ASP A 159 -7.41 -3.48 -20.24
C ASP A 159 -6.55 -4.74 -20.00
N PHE A 160 -5.79 -4.80 -18.90
CA PHE A 160 -4.91 -5.92 -18.58
C PHE A 160 -5.52 -6.93 -17.61
N PHE A 161 -6.69 -6.64 -17.04
CA PHE A 161 -7.34 -7.49 -16.04
C PHE A 161 -8.71 -7.98 -16.49
N ASP A 162 -9.04 -9.21 -16.10
CA ASP A 162 -10.37 -9.75 -16.31
C ASP A 162 -11.33 -9.25 -15.25
N ILE A 163 -10.87 -9.20 -14.00
CA ILE A 163 -11.66 -8.78 -12.83
C ILE A 163 -10.79 -7.91 -11.91
N PHE A 164 -11.37 -6.86 -11.33
CA PHE A 164 -10.84 -6.24 -10.12
C PHE A 164 -11.76 -6.54 -8.95
N TYR A 165 -11.17 -6.94 -7.85
CA TYR A 165 -11.87 -7.09 -6.59
C TYR A 165 -11.68 -5.85 -5.71
N ILE A 166 -12.79 -5.20 -5.36
CA ILE A 166 -12.80 -3.96 -4.58
C ILE A 166 -13.15 -4.28 -3.14
N GLY A 167 -12.16 -4.25 -2.27
CA GLY A 167 -12.36 -4.52 -0.85
C GLY A 167 -11.32 -5.45 -0.22
N GLU A 168 -11.73 -6.11 0.86
CA GLU A 168 -10.89 -7.03 1.64
C GLU A 168 -11.14 -8.46 1.16
N GLY A 169 -10.07 -9.14 0.71
CA GLY A 169 -10.15 -10.40 -0.04
C GLY A 169 -10.78 -11.56 0.73
N GLU A 170 -10.82 -11.49 2.05
CA GLU A 170 -11.34 -12.56 2.90
C GLU A 170 -12.85 -12.84 2.69
N THR A 171 -13.59 -11.92 2.06
CA THR A 171 -15.06 -12.02 1.99
C THR A 171 -15.60 -12.69 0.74
N GLN A 172 -14.99 -12.51 -0.45
CA GLN A 172 -15.61 -12.89 -1.73
C GLN A 172 -14.84 -13.95 -2.55
N TYR A 173 -13.65 -14.35 -2.14
CA TYR A 173 -12.91 -15.37 -2.91
C TYR A 173 -13.60 -16.74 -2.89
N ARG A 174 -14.23 -17.15 -1.77
CA ARG A 174 -14.96 -18.43 -1.74
C ARG A 174 -16.15 -18.44 -2.70
N PRO A 175 -17.08 -17.45 -2.67
CA PRO A 175 -18.15 -17.35 -3.66
C PRO A 175 -17.68 -17.32 -5.12
N LEU A 176 -16.57 -16.63 -5.40
CA LEU A 176 -16.01 -16.55 -6.76
C LEU A 176 -15.49 -17.91 -7.24
N ILE A 177 -14.77 -18.64 -6.38
CA ILE A 177 -14.24 -19.97 -6.68
C ILE A 177 -15.38 -20.97 -6.88
N ASP A 178 -16.42 -20.95 -6.04
CA ASP A 178 -17.58 -21.81 -6.18
C ASP A 178 -18.33 -21.53 -7.50
N LEU A 179 -18.45 -20.25 -7.87
CA LEU A 179 -19.01 -19.87 -9.17
C LEU A 179 -18.16 -20.42 -10.33
N TYR A 180 -16.83 -20.32 -10.24
CA TYR A 180 -15.92 -20.84 -11.26
C TYR A 180 -16.07 -22.36 -11.43
N LYS A 181 -16.08 -23.11 -10.32
CA LYS A 181 -16.31 -24.56 -10.34
C LYS A 181 -17.62 -24.91 -11.02
N LYS A 182 -18.70 -24.21 -10.66
CA LYS A 182 -20.01 -24.38 -11.26
C LYS A 182 -20.00 -24.11 -12.76
N CYS A 183 -19.39 -23.02 -13.22
CA CYS A 183 -19.28 -22.71 -14.64
C CYS A 183 -18.49 -23.76 -15.40
N ARG A 184 -17.42 -24.31 -14.80
CA ARG A 184 -16.63 -25.40 -15.37
C ARG A 184 -17.44 -26.70 -15.50
N GLU A 185 -18.24 -27.06 -14.50
CA GLU A 185 -19.18 -28.20 -14.56
C GLU A 185 -20.23 -28.01 -15.65
N GLU A 186 -20.80 -26.82 -15.75
CA GLU A 186 -21.79 -26.44 -16.77
C GLU A 186 -21.17 -26.24 -18.17
N LYS A 187 -19.83 -26.18 -18.28
CA LYS A 187 -19.10 -25.93 -19.53
C LYS A 187 -19.52 -24.63 -20.23
N THR A 188 -19.71 -23.57 -19.45
CA THR A 188 -20.21 -22.29 -19.97
C THR A 188 -19.13 -21.40 -20.61
N GLY A 189 -17.84 -21.68 -20.40
CA GLY A 189 -16.71 -20.88 -20.91
C GLY A 189 -16.44 -19.59 -20.12
N ARG A 190 -15.33 -18.95 -20.48
CA ARG A 190 -14.78 -17.76 -19.80
C ARG A 190 -15.74 -16.57 -19.79
N GLU A 191 -16.35 -16.27 -20.92
CA GLU A 191 -17.21 -15.09 -21.08
C GLU A 191 -18.44 -15.13 -20.14
N GLU A 192 -19.11 -16.28 -20.05
CA GLU A 192 -20.26 -16.45 -19.16
C GLU A 192 -19.84 -16.47 -17.68
N PHE A 193 -18.67 -17.04 -17.36
CA PHE A 193 -18.12 -16.93 -16.02
C PHE A 193 -17.93 -15.47 -15.62
N LEU A 194 -17.28 -14.66 -16.47
CA LEU A 194 -17.05 -13.24 -16.22
C LEU A 194 -18.36 -12.45 -16.08
N ARG A 195 -19.36 -12.76 -16.91
CA ARG A 195 -20.69 -12.13 -16.81
C ARG A 195 -21.39 -12.45 -15.49
N ARG A 196 -21.25 -13.67 -14.99
CA ARG A 196 -21.79 -14.06 -13.67
C ARG A 196 -20.95 -13.45 -12.54
N ALA A 197 -19.64 -13.42 -12.67
CA ALA A 197 -18.73 -12.83 -11.69
C ALA A 197 -18.98 -11.32 -11.51
N ALA A 198 -19.30 -10.59 -12.59
CA ALA A 198 -19.66 -9.17 -12.53
C ALA A 198 -20.90 -8.86 -11.66
N LYS A 199 -21.68 -9.88 -11.29
CA LYS A 199 -22.84 -9.74 -10.39
C LYS A 199 -22.52 -10.03 -8.93
N LEU A 200 -21.31 -10.52 -8.64
CA LEU A 200 -20.87 -10.73 -7.26
C LEU A 200 -20.49 -9.39 -6.61
N PRO A 201 -20.71 -9.22 -5.29
CA PRO A 201 -20.32 -8.03 -4.59
C PRO A 201 -18.82 -7.72 -4.72
N GLY A 202 -18.49 -6.44 -4.92
CA GLY A 202 -17.10 -5.99 -5.02
C GLY A 202 -16.38 -6.36 -6.32
N MET A 203 -17.00 -7.06 -7.26
CA MET A 203 -16.36 -7.46 -8.51
C MET A 203 -16.61 -6.44 -9.62
N TYR A 204 -15.53 -5.86 -10.12
CA TYR A 204 -15.52 -5.00 -11.30
C TYR A 204 -14.89 -5.77 -12.47
N VAL A 205 -15.65 -5.97 -13.54
CA VAL A 205 -15.23 -6.66 -14.77
C VAL A 205 -15.15 -5.64 -15.91
N PRO A 206 -13.98 -5.08 -16.23
CA PRO A 206 -13.83 -3.90 -17.09
C PRO A 206 -14.46 -4.02 -18.48
N ARG A 207 -14.46 -5.23 -19.07
CA ARG A 207 -15.00 -5.46 -20.42
C ARG A 207 -16.51 -5.18 -20.55
N PHE A 208 -17.24 -5.13 -19.45
CA PHE A 208 -18.68 -4.85 -19.43
C PHE A 208 -18.99 -3.39 -19.11
N TYR A 209 -18.01 -2.51 -19.24
CA TYR A 209 -18.20 -1.06 -19.05
C TYR A 209 -17.57 -0.29 -20.19
N GLU A 210 -18.23 0.80 -20.56
CA GLU A 210 -17.73 1.76 -21.55
C GLU A 210 -17.56 3.14 -20.94
N THR A 211 -16.53 3.86 -21.41
CA THR A 211 -16.26 5.24 -21.07
C THR A 211 -16.34 6.09 -22.32
N THR A 212 -17.09 7.19 -22.26
CA THR A 212 -17.09 8.21 -23.31
C THR A 212 -16.46 9.50 -22.81
N TYR A 213 -15.91 10.30 -23.72
CA TYR A 213 -15.18 11.52 -23.37
C TYR A 213 -15.75 12.73 -24.08
N HIS A 214 -15.68 13.90 -23.45
CA HIS A 214 -15.89 15.20 -24.08
C HIS A 214 -14.70 15.57 -24.97
N GLU A 215 -14.86 16.63 -25.79
CA GLU A 215 -13.79 17.13 -26.66
C GLU A 215 -12.55 17.63 -25.88
N ASP A 216 -12.74 18.09 -24.63
CA ASP A 216 -11.66 18.52 -23.75
C ASP A 216 -10.94 17.36 -23.02
N GLY A 217 -11.34 16.12 -23.30
CA GLY A 217 -10.76 14.91 -22.72
C GLY A 217 -11.34 14.50 -21.36
N THR A 218 -12.25 15.27 -20.76
CA THR A 218 -12.95 14.86 -19.53
C THR A 218 -13.95 13.74 -19.80
N ILE A 219 -14.28 12.94 -18.79
CA ILE A 219 -15.24 11.83 -18.92
C ILE A 219 -16.65 12.40 -19.08
N ALA A 220 -17.31 12.03 -20.18
CA ALA A 220 -18.72 12.37 -20.45
C ALA A 220 -19.67 11.36 -19.81
N SER A 221 -19.34 10.07 -19.86
CA SER A 221 -20.11 9.02 -19.19
C SER A 221 -19.24 7.79 -18.89
N PHE A 222 -19.59 7.09 -17.82
CA PHE A 222 -19.09 5.76 -17.49
C PHE A 222 -20.29 4.88 -17.16
N ARG A 223 -20.51 3.79 -17.89
CA ARG A 223 -21.70 2.97 -17.71
C ARG A 223 -21.49 1.49 -18.07
N PRO A 224 -22.26 0.57 -17.44
CA PRO A 224 -22.26 -0.82 -17.88
C PRO A 224 -22.88 -0.95 -19.29
N THR A 225 -22.39 -1.94 -20.04
CA THR A 225 -22.82 -2.24 -21.43
C THR A 225 -23.89 -3.34 -21.48
N GLU A 226 -24.10 -4.07 -20.38
CA GLU A 226 -25.04 -5.18 -20.31
C GLU A 226 -26.06 -5.00 -19.17
N GLU A 227 -27.29 -5.47 -19.39
CA GLU A 227 -28.35 -5.45 -18.40
C GLU A 227 -28.02 -6.34 -17.18
N GLY A 228 -28.34 -5.86 -16.00
CA GLY A 228 -28.10 -6.58 -14.74
C GLY A 228 -26.68 -6.45 -14.18
N ILE A 229 -25.80 -5.70 -14.86
CA ILE A 229 -24.50 -5.31 -14.29
C ILE A 229 -24.66 -3.97 -13.57
N SER A 230 -24.09 -3.86 -12.36
CA SER A 230 -24.25 -2.68 -11.52
C SER A 230 -23.45 -1.50 -12.05
N ALA A 231 -24.04 -0.31 -12.12
CA ALA A 231 -23.33 0.92 -12.45
C ALA A 231 -22.38 1.39 -11.33
N THR A 232 -22.56 0.88 -10.11
CA THR A 232 -21.71 1.22 -8.95
C THR A 232 -21.20 -0.03 -8.28
N ILE A 233 -19.90 -0.14 -8.12
CA ILE A 233 -19.26 -1.25 -7.42
C ILE A 233 -18.95 -0.83 -5.98
N ARG A 234 -19.61 -1.47 -5.03
CA ARG A 234 -19.40 -1.22 -3.61
C ARG A 234 -18.28 -2.11 -3.07
N LYS A 235 -17.38 -1.52 -2.29
CA LYS A 235 -16.34 -2.29 -1.63
C LYS A 235 -16.93 -3.27 -0.62
N GLU A 236 -16.31 -4.43 -0.51
CA GLU A 236 -16.56 -5.43 0.51
C GLU A 236 -15.53 -5.33 1.64
N LEU A 237 -15.92 -5.65 2.86
CA LEU A 237 -15.01 -5.60 4.00
C LEU A 237 -15.34 -6.67 5.06
N VAL A 238 -14.34 -7.05 5.82
CA VAL A 238 -14.47 -7.86 7.02
C VAL A 238 -15.09 -7.01 8.12
N THR A 239 -16.29 -7.38 8.59
CA THR A 239 -17.00 -6.64 9.64
C THR A 239 -16.47 -6.98 11.03
N ASP A 240 -16.08 -8.24 11.26
CA ASP A 240 -15.47 -8.73 12.50
C ASP A 240 -14.03 -9.18 12.25
N MET A 241 -13.09 -8.42 12.77
CA MET A 241 -11.65 -8.73 12.66
C MET A 241 -11.24 -9.93 13.53
N THR A 242 -11.96 -10.19 14.61
CA THR A 242 -11.63 -11.24 15.59
C THR A 242 -11.85 -12.64 15.01
N ASP A 243 -12.95 -12.80 14.26
CA ASP A 243 -13.30 -14.07 13.61
C ASP A 243 -12.67 -14.23 12.22
N SER A 244 -12.06 -13.18 11.67
CA SER A 244 -11.45 -13.24 10.35
C SER A 244 -10.20 -14.13 10.34
N PHE A 245 -9.96 -14.79 9.20
CA PHE A 245 -8.76 -15.62 9.02
C PHE A 245 -7.48 -14.85 9.32
N TYR A 246 -6.53 -15.51 9.98
CA TYR A 246 -5.16 -14.99 10.18
C TYR A 246 -4.13 -16.12 10.10
N PRO A 247 -2.97 -15.93 9.42
CA PRO A 247 -2.01 -17.00 9.19
C PRO A 247 -1.20 -17.30 10.47
N MET A 248 -1.46 -18.45 11.10
CA MET A 248 -0.71 -18.89 12.29
C MET A 248 0.64 -19.53 11.95
N LYS A 249 0.84 -19.91 10.70
CA LYS A 249 2.06 -20.50 10.15
C LYS A 249 2.48 -19.77 8.88
N PRO A 250 2.87 -18.49 8.99
CA PRO A 250 3.33 -17.76 7.81
C PRO A 250 4.59 -18.42 7.25
N VAL A 251 4.76 -18.31 5.94
CA VAL A 251 5.95 -18.85 5.26
C VAL A 251 7.19 -18.09 5.73
N VAL A 252 8.24 -18.83 6.06
CA VAL A 252 9.51 -18.27 6.55
C VAL A 252 10.52 -18.23 5.39
N PRO A 253 10.96 -17.03 4.97
CA PRO A 253 11.88 -16.90 3.84
C PRO A 253 13.29 -17.43 4.17
N TYR A 254 14.00 -17.95 3.16
CA TYR A 254 15.40 -18.39 3.30
C TYR A 254 16.41 -17.24 3.24
N ILE A 255 16.00 -16.09 2.75
CA ILE A 255 16.83 -14.88 2.68
C ILE A 255 16.18 -13.76 3.49
N LYS A 256 16.99 -12.82 3.94
CA LYS A 256 16.49 -11.64 4.64
C LYS A 256 15.55 -10.84 3.75
N VAL A 257 14.34 -10.60 4.23
CA VAL A 257 13.30 -9.80 3.57
C VAL A 257 13.13 -8.45 4.28
N THR A 258 12.34 -7.55 3.69
CA THR A 258 12.13 -6.20 4.24
C THR A 258 11.46 -6.23 5.61
N GLN A 259 10.50 -7.13 5.83
CA GLN A 259 9.78 -7.33 7.10
C GLN A 259 10.03 -8.76 7.62
N ASP A 260 11.27 -9.04 8.03
CA ASP A 260 11.69 -10.37 8.52
C ASP A 260 11.33 -10.55 10.01
N ARG A 261 10.03 -10.67 10.29
CA ARG A 261 9.46 -10.69 11.64
C ARG A 261 8.02 -11.20 11.66
N VAL A 262 7.53 -11.57 12.86
CA VAL A 262 6.10 -11.77 13.07
C VAL A 262 5.39 -10.41 13.00
N VAL A 263 4.32 -10.35 12.24
CA VAL A 263 3.48 -9.14 12.12
C VAL A 263 2.10 -9.45 12.72
N LEU A 264 1.65 -8.65 13.68
CA LEU A 264 0.30 -8.72 14.25
C LEU A 264 -0.54 -7.54 13.73
N GLU A 265 -1.55 -7.82 12.93
CA GLU A 265 -2.53 -6.82 12.51
C GLU A 265 -3.53 -6.59 13.65
N ILE A 266 -3.35 -5.49 14.39
CA ILE A 266 -4.15 -5.18 15.58
C ILE A 266 -5.48 -4.50 15.23
N GLN A 267 -5.49 -3.72 14.14
CA GLN A 267 -6.69 -3.03 13.66
C GLN A 267 -6.57 -2.69 12.17
N ARG A 268 -7.71 -2.53 11.50
CA ARG A 268 -7.85 -1.93 10.16
C ARG A 268 -8.57 -0.59 10.24
N GLY A 269 -8.17 0.33 9.36
CA GLY A 269 -8.67 1.70 9.36
C GLY A 269 -7.90 2.64 10.29
N CYS A 270 -8.30 3.91 10.28
CA CYS A 270 -7.69 4.96 11.10
C CYS A 270 -8.78 5.94 11.55
N ILE A 271 -8.75 6.33 12.84
CA ILE A 271 -9.68 7.30 13.39
C ILE A 271 -9.41 8.73 12.92
N ARG A 272 -8.21 8.98 12.39
CA ARG A 272 -7.76 10.32 12.01
C ARG A 272 -8.36 10.78 10.69
N GLY A 273 -8.36 12.07 10.48
CA GLY A 273 -8.97 12.70 9.31
C GLY A 273 -7.97 13.38 8.38
N CYS A 274 -6.73 12.90 8.29
CA CYS A 274 -5.71 13.48 7.41
C CYS A 274 -6.23 13.53 5.97
N ARG A 275 -6.30 14.73 5.37
CA ARG A 275 -6.98 14.99 4.09
C ARG A 275 -6.24 14.48 2.87
N PHE A 276 -4.93 14.23 2.99
CA PHE A 276 -4.11 13.63 1.94
C PHE A 276 -4.11 12.10 1.95
N CYS A 277 -4.48 11.48 3.08
CA CYS A 277 -4.23 10.07 3.32
C CYS A 277 -5.32 9.17 2.71
N GLN A 278 -5.00 8.50 1.61
CA GLN A 278 -5.90 7.57 0.94
C GLN A 278 -6.25 6.37 1.85
N ALA A 279 -5.27 5.74 2.47
CA ALA A 279 -5.49 4.61 3.37
C ALA A 279 -6.44 4.97 4.53
N GLY A 280 -6.32 6.18 5.10
CA GLY A 280 -7.22 6.69 6.12
C GLY A 280 -8.68 6.83 5.68
N GLN A 281 -8.96 6.87 4.39
CA GLN A 281 -10.30 6.90 3.81
C GLN A 281 -10.76 5.50 3.38
N LEU A 282 -9.92 4.77 2.64
CA LEU A 282 -10.27 3.49 2.06
C LEU A 282 -10.56 2.40 3.10
N TYR A 283 -9.84 2.39 4.21
CA TYR A 283 -9.99 1.34 5.23
C TYR A 283 -10.99 1.68 6.36
N ARG A 284 -11.81 2.72 6.20
CA ARG A 284 -12.94 3.01 7.10
C ARG A 284 -14.05 1.97 6.97
N PRO A 285 -14.76 1.66 8.09
CA PRO A 285 -14.59 2.10 9.48
C PRO A 285 -13.38 1.45 10.16
N VAL A 286 -12.97 2.00 11.32
CA VAL A 286 -11.94 1.38 12.16
C VAL A 286 -12.52 0.15 12.84
N ARG A 287 -11.82 -0.96 12.76
CA ARG A 287 -12.17 -2.26 13.37
C ARG A 287 -10.94 -2.79 14.08
N GLU A 288 -11.10 -3.11 15.34
CA GLU A 288 -10.04 -3.65 16.20
C GLU A 288 -10.18 -5.17 16.31
N ARG A 289 -9.07 -5.87 16.45
CA ARG A 289 -9.02 -7.29 16.78
C ARG A 289 -8.96 -7.45 18.31
N ASP A 290 -9.64 -8.45 18.84
CA ASP A 290 -9.64 -8.74 20.26
C ASP A 290 -8.23 -9.00 20.81
N VAL A 291 -7.92 -8.47 22.00
CA VAL A 291 -6.58 -8.53 22.58
C VAL A 291 -6.17 -9.96 22.98
N GLU A 292 -7.10 -10.80 23.44
CA GLU A 292 -6.81 -12.17 23.81
C GLU A 292 -6.49 -13.02 22.56
N VAL A 293 -7.18 -12.74 21.46
CA VAL A 293 -6.87 -13.36 20.16
C VAL A 293 -5.48 -12.95 19.68
N LEU A 294 -5.12 -11.67 19.82
CA LEU A 294 -3.78 -11.19 19.46
C LEU A 294 -2.68 -11.82 20.31
N LYS A 295 -2.89 -11.96 21.62
CA LYS A 295 -1.95 -12.66 22.52
C LYS A 295 -1.71 -14.10 22.06
N LYS A 296 -2.77 -14.83 21.73
CA LYS A 296 -2.68 -16.19 21.19
C LYS A 296 -1.92 -16.22 19.87
N TYR A 297 -2.26 -15.33 18.93
CA TYR A 297 -1.60 -15.26 17.61
C TYR A 297 -0.10 -14.98 17.73
N ALA A 298 0.29 -14.05 18.61
CA ALA A 298 1.70 -13.74 18.86
C ALA A 298 2.49 -15.00 19.23
N MET A 299 1.99 -15.77 20.20
CA MET A 299 2.68 -16.95 20.71
C MET A 299 2.73 -18.08 19.69
N GLU A 300 1.64 -18.32 18.95
CA GLU A 300 1.60 -19.37 17.94
C GLU A 300 2.50 -19.04 16.74
N MET A 301 2.47 -17.80 16.26
CA MET A 301 3.31 -17.39 15.13
C MET A 301 4.80 -17.43 15.50
N LEU A 302 5.20 -16.91 16.66
CA LEU A 302 6.59 -16.99 17.14
C LEU A 302 7.07 -18.45 17.23
N LYS A 303 6.24 -19.36 17.75
CA LYS A 303 6.53 -20.79 17.81
C LYS A 303 6.70 -21.42 16.43
N ASN A 304 5.85 -21.04 15.47
CA ASN A 304 5.81 -21.67 14.15
C ASN A 304 6.85 -21.11 13.18
N THR A 305 7.44 -19.96 13.47
CA THR A 305 8.39 -19.28 12.56
C THR A 305 9.81 -19.20 13.11
N GLY A 306 9.96 -19.11 14.44
CA GLY A 306 11.27 -18.88 15.07
C GLY A 306 11.82 -17.46 14.89
N HIS A 307 11.00 -16.49 14.46
CA HIS A 307 11.44 -15.10 14.34
C HIS A 307 11.85 -14.50 15.69
N GLU A 308 12.86 -13.64 15.67
CA GLU A 308 13.41 -12.93 16.82
C GLU A 308 12.83 -11.51 16.99
N GLU A 309 11.85 -11.14 16.16
CA GLU A 309 11.16 -9.85 16.21
C GLU A 309 9.66 -10.03 15.99
N ILE A 310 8.86 -9.26 16.74
CA ILE A 310 7.42 -9.11 16.55
C ILE A 310 7.06 -7.64 16.36
N SER A 311 6.16 -7.36 15.42
CA SER A 311 5.71 -6.02 15.09
C SER A 311 4.20 -5.91 15.11
N LEU A 312 3.68 -4.79 15.63
CA LEU A 312 2.26 -4.46 15.55
C LEU A 312 1.99 -3.72 14.22
N SER A 313 0.98 -4.15 13.47
CA SER A 313 0.59 -3.55 12.20
C SER A 313 -0.75 -2.86 12.31
N SER A 314 -0.78 -1.56 11.96
CA SER A 314 -1.98 -0.76 11.76
C SER A 314 -1.63 0.58 11.11
N LEU A 315 -2.63 1.35 10.70
CA LEU A 315 -2.44 2.74 10.23
C LEU A 315 -2.15 3.73 11.39
N SER A 316 -2.45 3.36 12.63
CA SER A 316 -2.20 4.17 13.83
C SER A 316 -2.22 3.28 15.07
N SER A 317 -1.09 2.65 15.38
CA SER A 317 -1.00 1.66 16.46
C SER A 317 -1.31 2.25 17.85
N SER A 318 -0.99 3.52 18.05
CA SER A 318 -1.28 4.25 19.29
C SER A 318 -2.77 4.51 19.53
N ASP A 319 -3.62 4.37 18.52
CA ASP A 319 -5.07 4.56 18.66
C ASP A 319 -5.82 3.25 18.98
N TYR A 320 -5.14 2.10 19.01
CA TYR A 320 -5.72 0.81 19.42
C TYR A 320 -6.10 0.84 20.90
N SER A 321 -7.36 0.48 21.22
CA SER A 321 -7.95 0.67 22.55
C SER A 321 -7.27 -0.14 23.66
N LYS A 322 -6.73 -1.32 23.33
CA LYS A 322 -6.08 -2.26 24.27
C LYS A 322 -4.56 -2.30 24.12
N LEU A 323 -3.95 -1.23 23.55
CA LEU A 323 -2.50 -1.21 23.33
C LEU A 323 -1.69 -1.43 24.60
N PRO A 324 -1.95 -0.78 25.75
CA PRO A 324 -1.16 -0.99 26.98
C PRO A 324 -1.18 -2.45 27.45
N GLU A 325 -2.34 -3.08 27.46
CA GLU A 325 -2.52 -4.48 27.85
C GLU A 325 -1.75 -5.44 26.94
N LEU A 326 -1.83 -5.21 25.61
CA LEU A 326 -1.09 -6.02 24.64
C LEU A 326 0.42 -5.86 24.80
N ILE A 327 0.90 -4.63 25.01
CA ILE A 327 2.33 -4.35 25.21
C ILE A 327 2.84 -5.03 26.49
N ASP A 328 2.11 -4.93 27.62
CA ASP A 328 2.52 -5.56 28.87
C ASP A 328 2.68 -7.08 28.71
N PHE A 329 1.72 -7.73 28.05
CA PHE A 329 1.81 -9.16 27.75
C PHE A 329 3.01 -9.50 26.83
N LEU A 330 3.17 -8.76 25.73
CA LEU A 330 4.26 -9.00 24.79
C LEU A 330 5.63 -8.78 25.44
N MET A 331 5.77 -7.77 26.29
CA MET A 331 7.02 -7.51 27.03
C MET A 331 7.37 -8.66 27.96
N GLU A 332 6.40 -9.17 28.72
CA GLU A 332 6.63 -10.31 29.62
C GLU A 332 7.09 -11.55 28.84
N GLU A 333 6.41 -11.90 27.76
CA GLU A 333 6.66 -13.12 27.00
C GLU A 333 7.89 -13.02 26.08
N CYS A 334 8.12 -11.86 25.46
CA CYS A 334 9.25 -11.63 24.54
C CYS A 334 10.57 -11.50 25.31
N ASN A 335 10.58 -10.84 26.48
CA ASN A 335 11.80 -10.74 27.31
C ASN A 335 12.30 -12.10 27.76
N LYS A 336 11.40 -13.03 28.13
CA LYS A 336 11.76 -14.41 28.48
C LYS A 336 12.48 -15.15 27.35
N ARG A 337 12.29 -14.72 26.11
CA ARG A 337 12.76 -15.39 24.88
C ARG A 337 13.78 -14.57 24.10
N HIS A 338 14.14 -13.37 24.59
CA HIS A 338 15.02 -12.41 23.89
C HIS A 338 14.50 -11.98 22.51
N ILE A 339 13.17 -11.83 22.37
CA ILE A 339 12.50 -11.40 21.15
C ILE A 339 12.29 -9.90 21.18
N ASN A 340 12.59 -9.22 20.08
CA ASN A 340 12.43 -7.78 19.93
C ASN A 340 10.98 -7.41 19.63
N ILE A 341 10.51 -6.29 20.19
CA ILE A 341 9.20 -5.72 19.86
C ILE A 341 9.42 -4.45 19.05
N SER A 342 8.78 -4.38 17.86
CA SER A 342 8.79 -3.20 16.99
C SER A 342 7.40 -2.60 16.96
N LEU A 343 7.32 -1.29 17.18
CA LEU A 343 6.09 -0.50 17.16
C LEU A 343 6.14 0.53 16.02
N PRO A 344 5.94 0.13 14.76
CA PRO A 344 5.82 1.08 13.68
C PRO A 344 4.52 1.88 13.82
N SER A 345 4.44 3.04 13.19
CA SER A 345 3.23 3.89 13.17
C SER A 345 2.81 4.44 14.54
N LEU A 346 3.74 4.58 15.48
CA LEU A 346 3.51 5.38 16.69
C LEU A 346 3.41 6.85 16.31
N ARG A 347 2.35 7.49 16.77
CA ARG A 347 2.21 8.94 16.66
C ARG A 347 2.94 9.61 17.82
N ILE A 348 3.49 10.78 17.54
CA ILE A 348 4.23 11.56 18.55
C ILE A 348 3.33 12.05 19.70
N ASP A 349 2.04 12.25 19.45
CA ASP A 349 1.05 12.68 20.45
C ASP A 349 0.63 11.56 21.43
N ALA A 350 0.91 10.30 21.07
CA ALA A 350 0.65 9.14 21.93
C ALA A 350 1.95 8.55 22.54
N PHE A 351 3.05 9.29 22.41
CA PHE A 351 4.34 8.90 22.95
C PHE A 351 4.32 9.07 24.48
N SER A 352 4.24 7.97 25.20
CA SER A 352 4.37 7.97 26.67
C SER A 352 5.69 7.30 27.06
N LEU A 353 6.34 7.87 28.07
CA LEU A 353 7.57 7.27 28.64
C LEU A 353 7.32 5.85 29.15
N ASP A 354 6.12 5.55 29.67
CA ASP A 354 5.77 4.23 30.19
C ASP A 354 5.79 3.15 29.12
N VAL A 355 5.18 3.40 27.95
CA VAL A 355 5.20 2.47 26.82
C VAL A 355 6.61 2.32 26.26
N MET A 356 7.33 3.43 26.15
CA MET A 356 8.67 3.43 25.56
C MET A 356 9.74 2.90 26.49
N SER A 357 9.67 3.16 27.81
CA SER A 357 10.61 2.59 28.77
C SER A 357 10.54 1.06 28.80
N LYS A 358 9.35 0.50 28.64
CA LYS A 358 9.14 -0.95 28.58
C LYS A 358 9.74 -1.59 27.31
N VAL A 359 9.71 -0.89 26.16
CA VAL A 359 10.24 -1.38 24.88
C VAL A 359 11.75 -1.15 24.72
N GLN A 360 12.37 -0.36 25.59
CA GLN A 360 13.75 0.13 25.46
C GLN A 360 14.86 -0.89 25.71
N ASP A 361 14.59 -2.00 26.39
CA ASP A 361 15.66 -2.89 26.88
C ASP A 361 16.36 -3.69 25.77
N VAL A 362 15.84 -3.69 24.52
CA VAL A 362 16.32 -4.62 23.51
C VAL A 362 17.16 -3.99 22.42
N LYS A 363 16.80 -2.87 21.82
CA LYS A 363 17.65 -2.15 20.84
C LYS A 363 17.12 -0.74 20.51
N LYS A 364 17.86 0.30 20.81
CA LYS A 364 17.50 1.69 20.42
C LYS A 364 17.68 1.89 18.92
N SER A 365 16.61 1.72 18.15
CA SER A 365 16.52 2.15 16.76
C SER A 365 16.24 3.65 16.67
N SER A 366 16.36 4.27 15.48
CA SER A 366 15.95 5.66 15.27
C SER A 366 14.42 5.77 15.44
N LEU A 367 13.95 6.82 16.14
CA LEU A 367 12.53 7.17 16.15
C LEU A 367 12.14 7.88 14.87
N THR A 368 10.94 7.61 14.40
CA THR A 368 10.38 8.22 13.19
C THR A 368 9.10 8.94 13.54
N PHE A 369 9.00 10.22 13.20
CA PHE A 369 7.82 11.03 13.33
C PHE A 369 7.44 11.62 11.98
N ALA A 370 6.16 11.80 11.76
CA ALA A 370 5.62 12.33 10.52
C ALA A 370 4.76 13.58 10.79
N PRO A 371 5.35 14.76 10.98
CA PRO A 371 4.59 16.01 11.09
C PRO A 371 3.85 16.37 9.80
N GLU A 372 4.36 15.92 8.65
CA GLU A 372 3.90 16.10 7.27
C GLU A 372 4.00 17.54 6.76
N ALA A 373 3.85 18.56 7.62
CA ALA A 373 4.00 19.97 7.28
C ALA A 373 4.78 20.74 8.34
N GLY A 374 5.53 21.75 7.92
CA GLY A 374 6.40 22.54 8.78
C GLY A 374 5.65 23.51 9.70
N SER A 375 4.66 24.21 9.17
CA SER A 375 3.89 25.21 9.91
C SER A 375 2.63 24.60 10.57
N GLN A 376 2.13 25.26 11.64
CA GLN A 376 0.86 24.87 12.24
C GLN A 376 -0.30 25.06 11.26
N ARG A 377 -0.30 26.19 10.54
CA ARG A 377 -1.31 26.49 9.52
C ARG A 377 -1.47 25.34 8.52
N LEU A 378 -0.36 24.87 7.94
CA LEU A 378 -0.43 23.83 6.94
C LEU A 378 -0.77 22.44 7.57
N ARG A 379 -0.36 22.18 8.82
CA ARG A 379 -0.84 20.99 9.56
C ARG A 379 -2.36 21.00 9.78
N ASP A 380 -2.94 22.18 9.96
CA ASP A 380 -4.40 22.36 10.09
C ASP A 380 -5.09 22.19 8.72
N VAL A 381 -4.53 22.73 7.64
CA VAL A 381 -5.00 22.49 6.26
C VAL A 381 -5.10 21.01 5.95
N ILE A 382 -4.05 20.25 6.23
CA ILE A 382 -4.01 18.78 5.97
C ILE A 382 -4.72 17.96 7.06
N ASN A 383 -5.27 18.61 8.07
CA ASN A 383 -5.93 18.00 9.24
C ASN A 383 -5.07 16.93 9.93
N LYS A 384 -3.79 17.21 10.14
CA LYS A 384 -2.86 16.27 10.79
C LYS A 384 -3.15 16.09 12.27
N GLY A 385 -3.75 17.10 12.93
CA GLY A 385 -4.11 17.10 14.36
C GLY A 385 -2.89 17.00 15.27
N LEU A 386 -1.78 17.65 14.92
CA LEU A 386 -0.57 17.75 15.72
C LEU A 386 -0.21 19.23 15.90
N THR A 387 -0.03 19.67 17.16
CA THR A 387 0.51 20.98 17.47
C THR A 387 2.03 20.96 17.59
N GLU A 388 2.66 22.11 17.42
CA GLU A 388 4.11 22.23 17.61
C GLU A 388 4.52 21.83 19.03
N GLU A 389 3.74 22.21 20.05
CA GLU A 389 3.98 21.86 21.44
C GLU A 389 4.01 20.34 21.65
N VAL A 390 3.05 19.61 21.09
CA VAL A 390 2.99 18.14 21.15
C VAL A 390 4.20 17.52 20.48
N ILE A 391 4.65 18.04 19.34
CA ILE A 391 5.82 17.55 18.62
C ILE A 391 7.10 17.76 19.45
N LEU A 392 7.28 18.95 20.03
CA LEU A 392 8.46 19.26 20.84
C LEU A 392 8.46 18.46 22.15
N HIS A 393 7.30 18.35 22.82
CA HIS A 393 7.16 17.54 24.02
C HIS A 393 7.50 16.06 23.77
N GLY A 394 6.92 15.45 22.75
CA GLY A 394 7.23 14.05 22.36
C GLY A 394 8.70 13.85 22.01
N SER A 395 9.32 14.85 21.38
CA SER A 395 10.77 14.83 21.09
C SER A 395 11.61 14.90 22.37
N ALA A 396 11.24 15.76 23.35
CA ALA A 396 11.89 15.85 24.65
C ALA A 396 11.85 14.51 25.38
N LEU A 397 10.68 13.89 25.47
CA LEU A 397 10.51 12.56 26.07
C LEU A 397 11.40 11.49 25.40
N ALA A 398 11.50 11.54 24.07
CA ALA A 398 12.39 10.65 23.33
C ALA A 398 13.86 10.85 23.73
N PHE A 399 14.31 12.10 23.83
CA PHE A 399 15.68 12.43 24.23
C PHE A 399 15.98 12.06 25.68
N GLU A 400 15.05 12.29 26.60
CA GLU A 400 15.14 11.80 28.00
C GLU A 400 15.27 10.27 28.06
N GLY A 401 14.55 9.59 27.19
CA GLY A 401 14.63 8.13 27.00
C GLY A 401 15.95 7.67 26.36
N GLY A 402 16.86 8.60 25.98
CA GLY A 402 18.19 8.32 25.46
C GLY A 402 18.28 8.10 23.95
N TRP A 403 17.26 8.42 23.16
CA TRP A 403 17.40 8.50 21.71
C TRP A 403 18.24 9.72 21.33
N THR A 404 19.10 9.56 20.36
CA THR A 404 19.95 10.62 19.82
C THR A 404 19.74 10.82 18.33
N ARG A 405 18.86 10.00 17.72
CA ARG A 405 18.52 10.08 16.30
C ARG A 405 17.02 10.06 16.11
N VAL A 406 16.51 11.11 15.44
CA VAL A 406 15.10 11.28 15.08
C VAL A 406 14.99 11.46 13.57
N LYS A 407 14.08 10.73 12.93
CA LYS A 407 13.69 10.93 11.54
C LYS A 407 12.37 11.68 11.49
N LEU A 408 12.31 12.71 10.66
CA LEU A 408 11.13 13.52 10.41
C LEU A 408 10.71 13.37 8.95
N TYR A 409 9.43 13.04 8.73
CA TYR A 409 8.85 13.00 7.39
C TYR A 409 7.93 14.20 7.18
N PHE A 410 8.10 14.84 6.01
CA PHE A 410 7.29 15.94 5.53
C PHE A 410 6.91 15.70 4.07
N MET A 411 5.88 16.38 3.60
CA MET A 411 5.52 16.46 2.19
C MET A 411 5.58 17.91 1.71
N LEU A 412 6.10 18.12 0.51
CA LEU A 412 6.11 19.39 -0.21
C LEU A 412 5.03 19.39 -1.29
N GLY A 413 4.44 20.55 -1.57
CA GLY A 413 3.43 20.71 -2.62
C GLY A 413 2.00 20.47 -2.15
N HIS A 414 1.73 20.53 -0.86
CA HIS A 414 0.35 20.50 -0.35
C HIS A 414 -0.50 21.64 -0.92
N PRO A 415 -1.82 21.42 -1.08
CA PRO A 415 -2.73 22.53 -1.41
C PRO A 415 -2.57 23.70 -0.44
N THR A 416 -2.54 24.93 -0.97
CA THR A 416 -2.35 26.19 -0.26
C THR A 416 -0.98 26.42 0.42
N GLU A 417 0.02 25.56 0.16
CA GLU A 417 1.36 25.70 0.71
C GLU A 417 2.02 27.01 0.30
N THR A 418 2.61 27.72 1.25
CA THR A 418 3.36 28.97 1.03
C THR A 418 4.85 28.80 1.32
N GLU A 419 5.67 29.80 0.98
CA GLU A 419 7.10 29.79 1.28
C GLU A 419 7.35 29.70 2.80
N GLU A 420 6.52 30.35 3.61
CA GLU A 420 6.61 30.31 5.08
C GLU A 420 6.37 28.88 5.61
N ASP A 421 5.46 28.14 5.01
CA ASP A 421 5.21 26.73 5.40
C ASP A 421 6.41 25.84 5.10
N ILE A 422 7.06 26.07 3.96
CA ILE A 422 8.28 25.36 3.55
C ILE A 422 9.43 25.69 4.50
N ARG A 423 9.64 26.98 4.82
CA ARG A 423 10.66 27.43 5.82
C ARG A 423 10.38 26.84 7.20
N GLY A 424 9.10 26.69 7.55
CA GLY A 424 8.65 26.06 8.79
C GLY A 424 9.17 24.63 8.98
N ILE A 425 9.49 23.88 7.91
CA ILE A 425 10.15 22.56 7.99
C ILE A 425 11.53 22.69 8.63
N ALA A 426 12.32 23.67 8.18
CA ALA A 426 13.64 23.94 8.72
C ALA A 426 13.59 24.43 10.18
N GLU A 427 12.65 25.33 10.48
CA GLU A 427 12.44 25.87 11.83
C GLU A 427 12.04 24.77 12.81
N LEU A 428 11.05 23.91 12.45
CA LEU A 428 10.62 22.81 13.31
C LEU A 428 11.75 21.81 13.54
N SER A 429 12.51 21.46 12.50
CA SER A 429 13.68 20.59 12.61
C SER A 429 14.75 21.18 13.54
N ASN A 430 14.97 22.50 13.47
CA ASN A 430 15.90 23.22 14.35
C ASN A 430 15.41 23.25 15.81
N LYS A 431 14.12 23.51 16.04
CA LYS A 431 13.50 23.48 17.38
C LYS A 431 13.63 22.10 18.03
N ILE A 432 13.40 21.02 17.27
CA ILE A 432 13.60 19.66 17.76
C ILE A 432 15.08 19.41 18.11
N ALA A 433 16.01 19.88 17.29
CA ALA A 433 17.44 19.78 17.62
C ALA A 433 17.79 20.59 18.88
N ALA A 434 17.24 21.79 19.05
CA ALA A 434 17.40 22.61 20.25
C ALA A 434 16.88 21.90 21.50
N THR A 435 15.68 21.31 21.41
CA THR A 435 15.06 20.54 22.50
C THR A 435 15.99 19.45 23.06
N PHE A 436 16.80 18.78 22.23
CA PHE A 436 17.82 17.85 22.72
C PHE A 436 18.85 18.53 23.63
N PHE A 437 19.34 19.70 23.24
CA PHE A 437 20.34 20.42 24.01
C PHE A 437 19.77 21.02 25.30
N ASP A 438 18.48 21.32 25.32
CA ASP A 438 17.80 21.83 26.53
C ASP A 438 17.43 20.71 27.51
N THR A 439 17.08 19.52 26.98
CA THR A 439 16.59 18.39 27.78
C THR A 439 17.72 17.50 28.31
N VAL A 440 18.76 17.23 27.50
CA VAL A 440 19.82 16.28 27.85
C VAL A 440 21.03 17.02 28.43
N PRO A 441 21.42 16.80 29.72
CA PRO A 441 22.60 17.39 30.34
C PRO A 441 23.89 17.04 29.58
N LYS A 442 24.84 17.95 29.56
CA LYS A 442 26.10 17.78 28.80
C LYS A 442 26.83 16.47 29.15
N GLU A 443 26.81 16.08 30.39
CA GLU A 443 27.48 14.88 30.94
C GLU A 443 26.85 13.58 30.40
N LYS A 444 25.57 13.61 29.99
CA LYS A 444 24.82 12.46 29.46
C LYS A 444 24.81 12.38 27.94
N ARG A 445 25.38 13.38 27.24
CA ARG A 445 25.40 13.42 25.77
C ARG A 445 26.44 12.48 25.21
N VAL A 446 26.02 11.30 24.76
CA VAL A 446 26.92 10.36 24.06
C VAL A 446 27.39 11.02 22.76
N ASN A 447 28.69 11.18 22.59
CA ASN A 447 29.33 11.88 21.47
C ASN A 447 28.90 13.36 21.27
N GLY A 448 28.18 13.97 22.20
CA GLY A 448 27.80 15.38 22.19
C GLY A 448 26.90 15.85 21.05
N ARG A 449 26.29 14.94 20.28
CA ARG A 449 25.52 15.28 19.07
C ARG A 449 24.18 14.57 19.03
N VAL A 450 23.15 15.30 18.53
CA VAL A 450 21.88 14.76 18.07
C VAL A 450 21.90 14.71 16.54
N GLN A 451 21.19 13.76 15.95
CA GLN A 451 20.98 13.70 14.51
C GLN A 451 19.49 13.76 14.20
N ILE A 452 19.08 14.83 13.54
CA ILE A 452 17.74 14.98 12.96
C ILE A 452 17.85 14.69 11.48
N VAL A 453 17.14 13.66 11.01
CA VAL A 453 17.05 13.33 9.58
C VAL A 453 15.72 13.83 9.07
N THR A 454 15.71 14.95 8.38
CA THR A 454 14.56 15.56 7.74
C THR A 454 14.44 15.02 6.32
N SER A 455 13.37 14.33 6.02
CA SER A 455 13.09 13.78 4.68
C SER A 455 11.80 14.36 4.15
N THR A 456 11.81 14.84 2.91
CA THR A 456 10.60 15.29 2.22
C THR A 456 10.27 14.37 1.08
N SER A 457 8.99 13.98 0.99
CA SER A 457 8.36 13.44 -0.20
C SER A 457 7.57 14.54 -0.90
N PHE A 458 7.04 14.25 -2.07
CA PHE A 458 6.19 15.17 -2.81
C PHE A 458 4.74 14.75 -2.72
N PHE A 459 3.85 15.73 -2.61
CA PHE A 459 2.42 15.48 -2.51
C PHE A 459 1.87 14.90 -3.81
N VAL A 460 1.16 13.78 -3.68
CA VAL A 460 0.42 13.13 -4.77
C VAL A 460 -1.06 13.11 -4.39
N PRO A 461 -1.94 13.80 -5.14
CA PRO A 461 -3.37 13.72 -4.91
C PRO A 461 -3.89 12.33 -5.27
N LYS A 462 -4.49 11.64 -4.31
CA LYS A 462 -4.98 10.26 -4.48
C LYS A 462 -6.51 10.20 -4.56
N PRO A 463 -7.09 9.23 -5.29
CA PRO A 463 -8.52 8.94 -5.31
C PRO A 463 -9.12 8.78 -3.91
N PHE A 464 -10.37 9.15 -3.75
CA PHE A 464 -11.13 9.07 -2.48
C PHE A 464 -10.54 9.85 -1.31
N THR A 465 -9.69 10.84 -1.56
CA THR A 465 -9.24 11.79 -0.54
C THR A 465 -9.91 13.14 -0.72
N PRO A 466 -10.02 13.97 0.33
CA PRO A 466 -10.44 15.37 0.17
C PRO A 466 -9.61 16.14 -0.85
N PHE A 467 -8.36 15.74 -1.07
CA PHE A 467 -7.44 16.38 -2.02
C PHE A 467 -7.46 15.76 -3.43
N GLN A 468 -8.40 14.87 -3.74
CA GLN A 468 -8.50 14.25 -5.07
C GLN A 468 -8.75 15.25 -6.22
N TRP A 469 -9.27 16.44 -5.90
CA TRP A 469 -9.50 17.53 -6.87
C TRP A 469 -8.32 18.51 -6.97
N ALA A 470 -7.38 18.46 -6.02
CA ALA A 470 -6.24 19.37 -5.99
C ALA A 470 -5.28 19.15 -7.16
N PRO A 471 -4.63 20.18 -7.70
CA PRO A 471 -3.53 20.02 -8.61
C PRO A 471 -2.30 19.45 -7.88
N GLN A 472 -1.45 18.75 -8.61
CA GLN A 472 -0.11 18.39 -8.17
C GLN A 472 0.87 19.44 -8.70
N CYS A 473 1.93 19.75 -7.96
CA CYS A 473 3.02 20.59 -8.45
C CYS A 473 3.74 19.94 -9.63
N THR A 474 4.30 20.77 -10.51
CA THR A 474 5.22 20.31 -11.56
C THR A 474 6.55 19.82 -10.95
N LYS A 475 7.35 19.14 -11.77
CA LYS A 475 8.70 18.73 -11.37
C LYS A 475 9.54 19.92 -10.91
N GLU A 476 9.52 21.01 -11.69
CA GLU A 476 10.29 22.22 -11.44
C GLU A 476 9.90 22.85 -10.10
N GLU A 477 8.60 22.98 -9.85
CA GLU A 477 8.07 23.49 -8.58
C GLU A 477 8.47 22.61 -7.40
N PHE A 478 8.43 21.28 -7.52
CA PHE A 478 8.88 20.38 -6.48
C PHE A 478 10.36 20.53 -6.17
N VAL A 479 11.18 20.59 -7.21
CA VAL A 479 12.64 20.77 -7.07
C VAL A 479 12.97 22.11 -6.44
N GLU A 480 12.27 23.20 -6.85
CA GLU A 480 12.44 24.53 -6.26
C GLU A 480 12.11 24.53 -4.75
N LYS A 481 10.98 23.93 -4.37
CA LYS A 481 10.56 23.77 -2.96
C LYS A 481 11.58 22.98 -2.14
N ALA A 482 12.14 21.89 -2.69
CA ALA A 482 13.18 21.10 -2.03
C ALA A 482 14.48 21.91 -1.83
N TYR A 483 14.89 22.69 -2.82
CA TYR A 483 16.04 23.59 -2.69
C TYR A 483 15.80 24.72 -1.69
N LEU A 484 14.59 25.29 -1.65
CA LEU A 484 14.20 26.29 -0.65
C LEU A 484 14.28 25.70 0.76
N THR A 485 13.77 24.49 0.98
CA THR A 485 13.88 23.76 2.26
C THR A 485 15.36 23.59 2.66
N ARG A 486 16.22 23.14 1.72
CA ARG A 486 17.65 22.97 1.96
C ARG A 486 18.33 24.27 2.35
N LYS A 487 18.00 25.36 1.64
CA LYS A 487 18.51 26.70 1.95
C LYS A 487 18.07 27.14 3.34
N ALA A 488 16.78 27.02 3.65
CA ALA A 488 16.25 27.38 4.96
C ALA A 488 16.92 26.59 6.12
N ILE A 489 17.21 25.30 5.92
CA ILE A 489 17.96 24.48 6.90
C ILE A 489 19.38 25.03 7.10
N SER A 490 20.05 25.45 6.02
CA SER A 490 21.44 25.99 6.12
C SER A 490 21.50 27.31 6.87
N GLU A 491 20.41 28.02 7.03
CA GLU A 491 20.26 29.25 7.79
C GLU A 491 20.01 29.03 9.28
N GLN A 492 19.73 27.77 9.71
CA GLN A 492 19.38 27.44 11.09
C GLN A 492 20.61 27.30 12.00
N LEU A 493 20.43 27.65 13.29
CA LEU A 493 21.49 27.57 14.30
C LEU A 493 22.06 26.14 14.45
N ASN A 494 21.20 25.14 14.47
CA ASN A 494 21.57 23.73 14.64
C ASN A 494 21.74 22.99 13.31
N GLN A 495 22.01 23.66 12.20
CA GLN A 495 22.11 23.05 10.87
C GLN A 495 23.02 21.82 10.79
N LYS A 496 24.12 21.80 11.59
CA LYS A 496 25.06 20.67 11.64
C LYS A 496 24.46 19.39 12.23
N SER A 497 23.36 19.50 12.95
CA SER A 497 22.61 18.38 13.50
C SER A 497 21.52 17.87 12.56
N ILE A 498 21.21 18.60 11.48
CA ILE A 498 20.12 18.32 10.56
C ILE A 498 20.69 17.78 9.25
N LYS A 499 20.28 16.55 8.88
CA LYS A 499 20.55 15.97 7.57
C LYS A 499 19.26 16.03 6.75
N TYR A 500 19.31 16.57 5.54
CA TYR A 500 18.15 16.71 4.66
C TYR A 500 18.29 15.89 3.40
N ASN A 501 17.21 15.22 3.00
CA ASN A 501 17.06 14.49 1.75
C ASN A 501 15.61 14.57 1.24
N TRP A 502 15.43 14.40 -0.06
CA TRP A 502 14.11 14.37 -0.72
C TRP A 502 14.03 13.28 -1.77
N HIS A 503 12.82 12.93 -2.16
CA HIS A 503 12.52 11.94 -3.20
C HIS A 503 12.70 12.53 -4.61
N GLU A 504 12.69 11.67 -5.62
CA GLU A 504 12.77 12.10 -7.01
C GLU A 504 11.43 12.68 -7.47
N ALA A 505 11.47 13.87 -8.09
CA ALA A 505 10.28 14.61 -8.50
C ALA A 505 9.58 13.94 -9.70
N ASP A 506 10.34 13.44 -10.68
CA ASP A 506 9.80 12.78 -11.88
C ASP A 506 8.95 11.56 -11.51
N VAL A 507 9.43 10.74 -10.59
CA VAL A 507 8.70 9.57 -10.08
C VAL A 507 7.38 9.98 -9.43
N SER A 508 7.39 11.05 -8.61
CA SER A 508 6.19 11.54 -7.93
C SER A 508 5.17 12.16 -8.88
N VAL A 509 5.62 12.85 -9.92
CA VAL A 509 4.73 13.38 -10.97
C VAL A 509 4.07 12.25 -11.73
N LEU A 510 4.84 11.26 -12.18
CA LEU A 510 4.29 10.10 -12.88
C LEU A 510 3.33 9.29 -11.99
N GLU A 511 3.65 9.11 -10.72
CA GLU A 511 2.74 8.49 -9.75
C GLU A 511 1.39 9.21 -9.72
N GLY A 512 1.38 10.55 -9.73
CA GLY A 512 0.16 11.35 -9.76
C GLY A 512 -0.64 11.17 -11.06
N VAL A 513 0.03 11.06 -12.19
CA VAL A 513 -0.59 10.76 -13.49
C VAL A 513 -1.27 9.40 -13.46
N LEU A 514 -0.54 8.35 -13.02
CA LEU A 514 -1.06 6.98 -12.96
C LEU A 514 -2.18 6.83 -11.93
N ALA A 515 -2.05 7.45 -10.76
CA ALA A 515 -3.07 7.38 -9.70
C ALA A 515 -4.40 8.05 -10.10
N ARG A 516 -4.35 9.08 -10.97
CA ARG A 516 -5.52 9.87 -11.37
C ARG A 516 -5.93 9.66 -12.83
N GLY A 517 -5.27 8.76 -13.52
CA GLY A 517 -5.48 8.43 -14.92
C GLY A 517 -6.78 7.71 -15.22
N ASP A 518 -7.11 7.61 -16.46
CA ASP A 518 -8.23 6.87 -17.00
C ASP A 518 -7.77 5.72 -17.92
N ARG A 519 -8.71 5.01 -18.53
CA ARG A 519 -8.44 3.81 -19.34
C ARG A 519 -7.50 4.05 -20.52
N ARG A 520 -7.41 5.27 -21.03
CA ARG A 520 -6.50 5.60 -22.13
C ARG A 520 -5.03 5.40 -21.77
N LEU A 521 -4.68 5.42 -20.46
CA LEU A 521 -3.30 5.18 -20.02
C LEU A 521 -2.82 3.74 -20.26
N SER A 522 -3.71 2.80 -20.49
CA SER A 522 -3.30 1.42 -20.84
C SER A 522 -2.43 1.38 -22.10
N GLN A 523 -2.67 2.27 -23.08
CA GLN A 523 -1.85 2.37 -24.29
C GLN A 523 -0.44 2.91 -24.00
N VAL A 524 -0.34 3.90 -23.09
CA VAL A 524 0.94 4.43 -22.64
C VAL A 524 1.76 3.35 -21.94
N LEU A 525 1.14 2.60 -21.04
CA LEU A 525 1.78 1.47 -20.33
C LEU A 525 2.28 0.40 -21.29
N LEU A 526 1.48 0.01 -22.29
CA LEU A 526 1.90 -0.91 -23.34
C LEU A 526 3.10 -0.39 -24.12
N TYR A 527 3.08 0.90 -24.48
CA TYR A 527 4.19 1.52 -25.20
C TYR A 527 5.49 1.45 -24.39
N VAL A 528 5.44 1.90 -23.14
CA VAL A 528 6.59 1.91 -22.22
C VAL A 528 7.13 0.50 -21.99
N TYR A 529 6.26 -0.47 -21.74
CA TYR A 529 6.65 -1.85 -21.58
C TYR A 529 7.30 -2.43 -22.84
N ASN A 530 6.75 -2.16 -24.03
CA ASN A 530 7.31 -2.61 -25.30
C ASN A 530 8.70 -1.97 -25.62
N LYS A 531 9.03 -0.86 -24.97
CA LYS A 531 10.39 -0.26 -24.99
C LYS A 531 11.34 -0.93 -24.00
N GLY A 532 10.87 -1.90 -23.21
CA GLY A 532 11.67 -2.67 -22.26
C GLY A 532 11.76 -2.02 -20.87
N CYS A 533 10.88 -1.05 -20.54
CA CYS A 533 10.85 -0.43 -19.22
C CYS A 533 9.94 -1.22 -18.28
N PHE A 534 10.47 -1.60 -17.14
CA PHE A 534 9.79 -2.17 -15.98
C PHE A 534 10.64 -1.90 -14.74
N TYR A 535 10.11 -2.13 -13.53
CA TYR A 535 10.72 -1.71 -12.27
C TYR A 535 10.81 -0.17 -12.11
N ASP A 536 9.81 0.55 -12.59
CA ASP A 536 9.77 2.03 -12.51
C ASP A 536 9.80 2.57 -11.05
N ALA A 537 9.49 1.74 -10.06
CA ALA A 537 9.66 2.08 -8.64
C ALA A 537 11.12 2.09 -8.17
N TRP A 538 12.05 1.59 -8.98
CA TRP A 538 13.48 1.52 -8.71
C TRP A 538 14.22 2.57 -9.53
N SER A 539 14.87 3.54 -8.88
CA SER A 539 15.46 4.72 -9.53
C SER A 539 16.40 4.38 -10.69
N GLU A 540 17.13 3.27 -10.60
CA GLU A 540 18.05 2.80 -11.62
C GLU A 540 17.37 2.25 -12.90
N TYR A 541 16.08 1.94 -12.83
CA TYR A 541 15.29 1.42 -13.95
C TYR A 541 14.19 2.39 -14.41
N PHE A 542 14.07 3.53 -13.76
CA PHE A 542 13.09 4.56 -14.13
C PHE A 542 13.60 5.40 -15.29
N HIS A 543 12.86 5.43 -16.41
CA HIS A 543 13.20 6.13 -17.65
C HIS A 543 12.13 7.16 -18.00
N ASN A 544 12.21 8.35 -17.39
CA ASN A 544 11.20 9.42 -17.62
C ASN A 544 11.10 9.84 -19.08
N ASP A 545 12.20 9.85 -19.83
CA ASP A 545 12.23 10.18 -21.26
C ASP A 545 11.37 9.23 -22.09
N VAL A 546 11.39 7.93 -21.81
CA VAL A 546 10.55 6.91 -22.48
C VAL A 546 9.08 7.12 -22.14
N TRP A 547 8.76 7.49 -20.89
CA TRP A 547 7.40 7.80 -20.48
C TRP A 547 6.85 9.02 -21.24
N MET A 548 7.65 10.09 -21.36
CA MET A 548 7.23 11.30 -22.13
C MET A 548 7.07 10.99 -23.63
N GLU A 549 7.95 10.17 -24.22
CA GLU A 549 7.81 9.66 -25.58
C GLU A 549 6.49 8.89 -25.76
N ALA A 550 6.14 8.04 -24.79
CA ALA A 550 4.92 7.24 -24.82
C ALA A 550 3.65 8.10 -24.77
N PHE A 551 3.61 9.11 -23.88
CA PHE A 551 2.50 10.07 -23.83
C PHE A 551 2.31 10.78 -25.18
N ALA A 552 3.40 11.29 -25.75
CA ALA A 552 3.35 11.97 -27.06
C ALA A 552 2.89 11.02 -28.18
N ALA A 553 3.38 9.78 -28.19
CA ALA A 553 3.01 8.79 -29.20
C ALA A 553 1.53 8.37 -29.10
N CYS A 554 0.97 8.35 -27.89
CA CYS A 554 -0.44 8.04 -27.65
C CYS A 554 -1.37 9.27 -27.77
N GLY A 555 -0.83 10.47 -28.02
CA GLY A 555 -1.61 11.70 -28.12
C GLY A 555 -2.25 12.13 -26.79
N LEU A 556 -1.63 11.79 -25.68
CA LEU A 556 -2.08 12.12 -24.33
C LEU A 556 -1.14 13.12 -23.66
N ASP A 557 -1.71 14.00 -22.86
CA ASP A 557 -0.97 14.98 -22.08
C ASP A 557 -0.90 14.54 -20.60
N PRO A 558 0.27 14.24 -20.01
CA PRO A 558 0.39 13.89 -18.61
C PRO A 558 -0.09 15.01 -17.67
N ASP A 559 0.06 16.29 -18.08
CA ASP A 559 -0.35 17.44 -17.28
C ASP A 559 -1.86 17.51 -17.10
N PHE A 560 -2.63 16.99 -18.07
CA PHE A 560 -4.08 16.86 -17.95
C PHE A 560 -4.50 16.02 -16.72
N TYR A 561 -3.73 14.99 -16.39
CA TYR A 561 -4.04 14.10 -15.27
C TYR A 561 -3.55 14.62 -13.93
N SER A 562 -2.38 15.28 -13.88
CA SER A 562 -1.69 15.62 -12.63
C SER A 562 -1.79 17.10 -12.23
N HIS A 563 -1.63 18.06 -13.16
CA HIS A 563 -1.34 19.46 -12.79
C HIS A 563 -2.55 20.38 -12.70
N ARG A 564 -3.74 19.96 -13.15
CA ARG A 564 -4.94 20.79 -13.09
C ARG A 564 -5.75 20.56 -11.81
N GLU A 565 -6.34 21.61 -11.25
CA GLU A 565 -7.45 21.48 -10.29
C GLU A 565 -8.68 20.96 -11.05
N ARG A 566 -9.31 19.92 -10.52
CA ARG A 566 -10.52 19.34 -11.13
C ARG A 566 -11.76 20.00 -10.53
N PRO A 567 -12.74 20.41 -11.38
CA PRO A 567 -14.04 20.87 -10.92
C PRO A 567 -14.77 19.81 -10.06
N LEU A 568 -15.55 20.27 -9.08
CA LEU A 568 -16.28 19.35 -8.18
C LEU A 568 -17.40 18.58 -8.90
N ASP A 569 -17.86 19.01 -10.06
CA ASP A 569 -18.87 18.38 -10.89
C ASP A 569 -18.30 17.48 -11.98
N GLU A 570 -16.98 17.46 -12.17
CA GLU A 570 -16.31 16.56 -13.11
C GLU A 570 -16.51 15.09 -12.70
N ILE A 571 -16.79 14.23 -13.68
CA ILE A 571 -16.81 12.77 -13.49
C ILE A 571 -15.36 12.28 -13.40
N LEU A 572 -15.01 11.71 -12.25
CA LEU A 572 -13.67 11.17 -12.02
C LEU A 572 -13.60 9.69 -12.43
N PRO A 573 -12.43 9.19 -12.89
CA PRO A 573 -12.26 7.80 -13.34
C PRO A 573 -12.71 6.74 -12.33
N TRP A 574 -12.77 7.06 -11.05
CA TRP A 574 -13.13 6.16 -9.94
C TRP A 574 -14.52 6.42 -9.35
N ASP A 575 -15.33 7.34 -9.90
CA ASP A 575 -16.64 7.71 -9.33
C ASP A 575 -17.68 6.57 -9.39
N PHE A 576 -17.45 5.55 -10.19
CA PHE A 576 -18.28 4.34 -10.22
C PHE A 576 -18.03 3.40 -9.04
N LEU A 577 -16.98 3.63 -8.24
CA LEU A 577 -16.65 2.85 -7.06
C LEU A 577 -17.23 3.50 -5.80
N ASP A 578 -17.77 2.68 -4.91
CA ASP A 578 -18.24 3.10 -3.60
C ASP A 578 -17.32 2.55 -2.51
N CYS A 579 -16.33 3.34 -2.09
CA CYS A 579 -15.39 2.97 -1.03
C CYS A 579 -15.96 3.10 0.39
N GLY A 580 -17.22 3.50 0.54
CA GLY A 580 -17.85 3.73 1.86
C GLY A 580 -17.74 5.15 2.39
N VAL A 581 -16.93 6.00 1.74
CA VAL A 581 -16.82 7.42 2.07
C VAL A 581 -17.60 8.23 1.04
N SER A 582 -18.52 9.08 1.49
CA SER A 582 -19.38 9.83 0.58
C SER A 582 -18.62 10.99 -0.08
N ARG A 583 -18.95 11.27 -1.36
CA ARG A 583 -18.41 12.43 -2.09
C ARG A 583 -18.68 13.74 -1.33
N SER A 584 -19.89 13.93 -0.81
CA SER A 584 -20.24 15.12 -0.04
C SER A 584 -19.40 15.35 1.23
N PHE A 585 -18.93 14.26 1.86
CA PHE A 585 -17.96 14.38 2.96
C PHE A 585 -16.60 14.86 2.45
N LEU A 586 -16.09 14.28 1.35
CA LEU A 586 -14.81 14.67 0.77
C LEU A 586 -14.84 16.15 0.32
N GLU A 587 -15.93 16.61 -0.30
CA GLU A 587 -16.14 18.00 -0.69
C GLU A 587 -16.16 18.96 0.51
N ARG A 588 -16.87 18.60 1.60
CA ARG A 588 -16.87 19.41 2.84
C ARG A 588 -15.47 19.52 3.44
N GLU A 589 -14.71 18.42 3.46
CA GLU A 589 -13.34 18.43 3.97
C GLU A 589 -12.38 19.20 3.06
N TRP A 590 -12.61 19.19 1.74
CA TRP A 590 -11.88 20.03 0.79
C TRP A 590 -12.11 21.53 1.05
N GLN A 591 -13.38 21.94 1.28
CA GLN A 591 -13.70 23.32 1.63
C GLN A 591 -13.12 23.73 3.02
N LYS A 592 -13.15 22.83 4.00
CA LYS A 592 -12.50 23.07 5.30
C LYS A 592 -10.99 23.25 5.16
N ALA A 593 -10.35 22.50 4.27
CA ALA A 593 -8.92 22.67 3.98
C ALA A 593 -8.63 24.06 3.43
N LYS A 594 -9.40 24.52 2.44
CA LYS A 594 -9.29 25.88 1.87
C LYS A 594 -9.51 26.98 2.92
N ASN A 595 -10.31 26.69 3.96
CA ASN A 595 -10.61 27.61 5.06
C ASN A 595 -9.74 27.36 6.30
N GLU A 596 -8.70 26.52 6.20
CA GLU A 596 -7.75 26.19 7.29
C GLU A 596 -8.43 25.65 8.56
N THR A 597 -9.62 25.06 8.42
CA THR A 597 -10.44 24.58 9.53
C THR A 597 -10.20 23.10 9.78
N THR A 598 -9.91 22.72 11.01
CA THR A 598 -9.70 21.33 11.42
C THR A 598 -11.00 20.56 11.62
N SER A 599 -10.91 19.23 11.57
CA SER A 599 -11.99 18.30 11.91
C SER A 599 -11.53 17.34 13.01
N PRO A 600 -12.37 17.04 14.01
CA PRO A 600 -12.04 16.12 15.08
C PRO A 600 -11.90 14.68 14.55
N ASN A 601 -11.23 13.81 15.33
CA ASN A 601 -11.13 12.39 15.02
C ASN A 601 -12.41 11.62 15.37
N CYS A 602 -12.51 10.35 14.93
CA CYS A 602 -13.73 9.55 15.10
C CYS A 602 -14.08 9.22 16.55
N LYS A 603 -13.09 9.20 17.49
CA LYS A 603 -13.37 9.03 18.92
C LYS A 603 -13.96 10.29 19.55
N GLN A 604 -13.59 11.47 19.07
CA GLN A 604 -14.10 12.74 19.56
C GLN A 604 -15.49 13.07 19.01
N ALA A 605 -15.70 12.96 17.70
CA ALA A 605 -17.00 13.22 17.08
C ALA A 605 -17.14 12.55 15.70
N CYS A 606 -18.38 12.14 15.37
CA CYS A 606 -18.69 11.64 14.02
C CYS A 606 -18.72 12.79 13.02
N GLN A 607 -17.94 12.64 11.94
CA GLN A 607 -17.89 13.62 10.86
C GLN A 607 -18.86 13.33 9.71
N GLY A 608 -19.69 12.29 9.82
CA GLY A 608 -20.66 11.95 8.79
C GLY A 608 -20.01 11.53 7.47
N CYS A 609 -18.93 10.74 7.52
CA CYS A 609 -18.20 10.33 6.32
C CYS A 609 -18.94 9.29 5.47
N GLY A 610 -19.96 8.61 6.02
CA GLY A 610 -20.73 7.56 5.34
C GLY A 610 -20.37 6.12 5.75
N ALA A 611 -19.22 5.90 6.39
CA ALA A 611 -18.74 4.54 6.73
C ALA A 611 -19.63 3.81 7.77
N ALA A 612 -20.46 4.51 8.52
CA ALA A 612 -21.42 3.90 9.46
C ALA A 612 -22.41 2.92 8.79
N ARG A 613 -22.64 3.03 7.47
CA ARG A 613 -23.53 2.14 6.73
C ARG A 613 -23.03 0.69 6.68
N PHE A 614 -21.77 0.44 6.99
CA PHE A 614 -21.25 -0.94 7.10
C PHE A 614 -21.66 -1.63 8.41
N GLY A 615 -22.22 -0.90 9.38
CA GLY A 615 -22.75 -1.46 10.62
C GLY A 615 -21.71 -2.14 11.51
N CYS A 616 -20.45 -1.68 11.49
CA CYS A 616 -19.37 -2.30 12.26
C CYS A 616 -18.33 -1.27 12.75
N GLY A 617 -17.46 -1.71 13.65
CA GLY A 617 -16.36 -0.97 14.22
C GLY A 617 -16.81 0.27 15.01
N ILE A 618 -15.90 1.23 15.17
CA ILE A 618 -16.11 2.44 15.98
C ILE A 618 -17.37 3.26 15.61
N CYS A 619 -17.95 3.00 14.44
CA CYS A 619 -19.16 3.71 14.00
C CYS A 619 -20.43 3.27 14.73
N ILE A 620 -20.44 2.06 15.32
CA ILE A 620 -21.57 1.49 16.06
C ILE A 620 -21.29 1.34 17.55
N GLU A 621 -20.03 1.47 17.98
CA GLU A 621 -19.66 1.41 19.39
C GLU A 621 -20.16 2.64 20.14
N PRO A 622 -20.60 2.49 21.41
CA PRO A 622 -20.90 3.64 22.25
C PRO A 622 -19.69 4.57 22.35
N ARG A 623 -19.93 5.86 22.28
CA ARG A 623 -18.87 6.87 22.49
C ARG A 623 -18.93 7.26 23.96
N ASP A 624 -17.83 7.05 24.65
CA ASP A 624 -17.65 7.48 26.04
C ASP A 624 -17.60 9.00 26.14
#